data_6c645930450a61a5d4fd2c981d607e0d
#
_entry.id   6c645930450a61a5d4fd2c981d607e0d
#
_cell.length_a   1.000
_cell.length_b   1.000
_cell.length_c   1.000
_cell.angle_alpha   90.00
_cell.angle_beta   90.00
_cell.angle_gamma   90.00
#
_symmetry.space_group_name_H-M   'P 1'
#
loop_
_entity.id
_entity.type
_entity.pdbx_description
1 polymer ?
#
loop_
_entity_poly.entity_id
_entity_poly.type
_entity_poly.pdbx_seq_one_letter_code
_entity_poly.pdbx_strand_id
1 'polypeptide(L)'
;MDVVTRFAPSPTGALHIGGARTALFNWLYARGRGGKFLLRIEDTDRARSTPENAQAILDGLTWLGLDWDGDPVSQFDSAARHAEVAHQMLAAGNAYKCFSTQEEIEAFREKARAEKTSTLFRSPWRDSDSKVHPDAPFVIRLKAPREGTTTLHDEVQGDVTWSNDQLDDMILLRSDGSPVYMLAVVVDDHDMGVTHVIRGDDHLANAFRQNLIYEAMGWPKPTLAHIPLIYGPDGKKLSKRHGATGAAEYQALGYPAAGMRNYLARLGWSHGDDEFFTDAQAHAWFDLDGIGKSPARFDTKKLEHLCGQHIAQADDAALLHELQAYLAATGADLLDDAQKDAMLRGMYCLKERAKTFPELIEKAHFILTSRPVAPDEKAAAQLTDVSRGILSELTPQLQNASWTKETLESIIATIAEAHDTKLGKLAGPLRAALSGRSVSPSVFDMMLVLGQSETIGRLTDASE
;
A
#
# COMPACT_ATOMS: atom_id res chain seq x y z
N MET A 1 0.66 13.69 25.93
CA MET A 1 0.08 14.33 24.72
C MET A 1 -0.50 13.24 23.87
N ASP A 2 -1.66 13.47 23.29
CA ASP A 2 -2.23 12.53 22.36
C ASP A 2 -1.36 12.48 21.10
N VAL A 3 -1.12 11.27 20.59
CA VAL A 3 -0.34 11.10 19.37
C VAL A 3 -1.15 11.59 18.17
N VAL A 4 -0.56 12.46 17.36
CA VAL A 4 -1.13 12.92 16.09
C VAL A 4 -0.08 12.74 15.01
N THR A 5 -0.34 11.84 14.08
CA THR A 5 0.48 11.61 12.88
C THR A 5 -0.26 12.09 11.63
N ARG A 6 0.42 12.17 10.51
CA ARG A 6 -0.18 12.50 9.22
C ARG A 6 0.51 11.79 8.06
N PHE A 7 -0.28 11.48 7.05
CA PHE A 7 0.25 11.21 5.71
C PHE A 7 0.03 12.45 4.84
N ALA A 8 1.08 12.88 4.13
CA ALA A 8 1.06 14.14 3.39
C ALA A 8 1.58 13.93 1.94
N PRO A 9 0.78 13.23 1.09
CA PRO A 9 1.18 12.96 -0.27
C PRO A 9 0.99 14.15 -1.21
N SER A 10 1.91 14.32 -2.18
CA SER A 10 1.69 15.19 -3.33
C SER A 10 0.91 14.43 -4.41
N PRO A 11 -0.24 14.95 -4.90
CA PRO A 11 -1.12 14.23 -5.84
C PRO A 11 -0.60 14.36 -7.29
N THR A 12 0.62 13.88 -7.53
CA THR A 12 1.28 13.87 -8.84
C THR A 12 1.17 12.51 -9.56
N GLY A 13 0.38 11.59 -9.02
CA GLY A 13 0.12 10.25 -9.52
C GLY A 13 -0.57 9.38 -8.49
N ALA A 14 -0.81 8.10 -8.83
CA ALA A 14 -1.42 7.13 -7.93
C ALA A 14 -0.53 6.86 -6.68
N LEU A 15 -1.15 6.35 -5.61
CA LEU A 15 -0.46 5.99 -4.38
C LEU A 15 0.61 4.91 -4.63
N HIS A 16 1.87 5.32 -4.61
CA HIS A 16 3.02 4.42 -4.76
C HIS A 16 3.23 3.60 -3.47
N ILE A 17 3.76 2.37 -3.58
CA ILE A 17 4.00 1.47 -2.42
C ILE A 17 4.82 2.14 -1.32
N GLY A 18 5.82 2.96 -1.67
CA GLY A 18 6.60 3.71 -0.70
C GLY A 18 5.75 4.68 0.11
N GLY A 19 4.83 5.39 -0.55
CA GLY A 19 3.83 6.24 0.10
C GLY A 19 2.84 5.42 0.94
N ALA A 20 2.35 4.30 0.40
CA ALA A 20 1.45 3.39 1.11
C ALA A 20 2.08 2.86 2.41
N ARG A 21 3.37 2.47 2.38
CA ARG A 21 4.11 2.08 3.60
C ARG A 21 4.25 3.23 4.58
N THR A 22 4.55 4.43 4.09
CA THR A 22 4.65 5.62 4.95
C THR A 22 3.30 5.92 5.61
N ALA A 23 2.20 5.85 4.87
CA ALA A 23 0.85 5.99 5.42
C ALA A 23 0.56 4.92 6.47
N LEU A 24 0.87 3.64 6.16
CA LEU A 24 0.70 2.52 7.08
C LEU A 24 1.46 2.72 8.39
N PHE A 25 2.71 3.17 8.35
CA PHE A 25 3.50 3.39 9.57
C PHE A 25 2.92 4.51 10.43
N ASN A 26 2.47 5.62 9.83
CA ASN A 26 1.76 6.69 10.53
C ASN A 26 0.45 6.19 11.14
N TRP A 27 -0.32 5.40 10.39
CA TRP A 27 -1.58 4.82 10.84
C TRP A 27 -1.40 3.85 12.01
N LEU A 28 -0.46 2.89 11.89
CA LEU A 28 -0.16 1.93 12.94
C LEU A 28 0.31 2.62 14.23
N TYR A 29 1.19 3.62 14.11
CA TYR A 29 1.71 4.35 15.25
C TYR A 29 0.62 5.12 15.98
N ALA A 30 -0.26 5.80 15.24
CA ALA A 30 -1.39 6.54 15.81
C ALA A 30 -2.41 5.60 16.43
N ARG A 31 -2.91 4.61 15.68
CA ARG A 31 -3.98 3.70 16.14
C ARG A 31 -3.53 2.86 17.33
N GLY A 32 -2.29 2.35 17.33
CA GLY A 32 -1.73 1.59 18.45
C GLY A 32 -1.63 2.38 19.77
N ARG A 33 -1.69 3.72 19.69
CA ARG A 33 -1.62 4.61 20.86
C ARG A 33 -2.92 5.38 21.14
N GLY A 34 -4.03 5.00 20.47
CA GLY A 34 -5.31 5.70 20.58
C GLY A 34 -5.27 7.15 20.10
N GLY A 35 -4.30 7.47 19.23
CA GLY A 35 -4.08 8.78 18.64
C GLY A 35 -4.84 9.00 17.34
N LYS A 36 -4.52 10.11 16.65
CA LYS A 36 -5.12 10.50 15.37
C LYS A 36 -4.16 10.31 14.22
N PHE A 37 -4.68 9.81 13.11
CA PHE A 37 -4.01 9.76 11.82
C PHE A 37 -4.69 10.71 10.84
N LEU A 38 -4.02 11.78 10.47
CA LEU A 38 -4.56 12.85 9.62
C LEU A 38 -4.06 12.68 8.16
N LEU A 39 -4.81 13.27 7.23
CA LEU A 39 -4.45 13.29 5.82
C LEU A 39 -4.35 14.72 5.32
N ARG A 40 -3.22 15.06 4.67
CA ARG A 40 -3.01 16.34 3.97
C ARG A 40 -2.61 16.08 2.53
N ILE A 41 -3.28 16.73 1.59
CA ILE A 41 -2.92 16.70 0.17
C ILE A 41 -2.01 17.88 -0.13
N GLU A 42 -0.75 17.62 -0.51
CA GLU A 42 0.24 18.65 -0.83
C GLU A 42 0.10 19.07 -2.31
N ASP A 43 -0.91 19.86 -2.60
CA ASP A 43 -1.38 20.26 -3.93
C ASP A 43 -0.98 21.68 -4.34
N THR A 44 0.08 22.23 -3.75
CA THR A 44 0.59 23.57 -4.06
C THR A 44 1.13 23.70 -5.49
N ASP A 45 1.57 22.62 -6.14
CA ASP A 45 1.91 22.58 -7.56
C ASP A 45 0.66 22.23 -8.38
N ARG A 46 -0.15 23.24 -8.66
CA ARG A 46 -1.43 23.08 -9.39
C ARG A 46 -1.29 22.50 -10.80
N ALA A 47 -0.13 22.63 -11.43
CA ALA A 47 0.09 22.10 -12.77
C ALA A 47 0.20 20.56 -12.78
N ARG A 48 0.69 19.96 -11.70
CA ARG A 48 0.87 18.52 -11.56
C ARG A 48 -0.14 17.87 -10.60
N SER A 49 -0.84 18.65 -9.80
CA SER A 49 -1.81 18.19 -8.82
C SER A 49 -3.20 18.21 -9.43
N THR A 50 -3.76 17.04 -9.72
CA THR A 50 -5.11 16.91 -10.26
C THR A 50 -6.07 16.28 -9.26
N PRO A 51 -7.39 16.61 -9.30
CA PRO A 51 -8.39 15.98 -8.45
C PRO A 51 -8.42 14.45 -8.61
N GLU A 52 -8.20 13.94 -9.83
CA GLU A 52 -8.18 12.51 -10.12
C GLU A 52 -7.02 11.81 -9.43
N ASN A 53 -5.82 12.43 -9.39
CA ASN A 53 -4.68 11.89 -8.68
C ASN A 53 -4.91 11.93 -7.15
N ALA A 54 -5.54 12.98 -6.64
CA ALA A 54 -5.92 13.05 -5.23
C ALA A 54 -6.90 11.92 -4.88
N GLN A 55 -7.94 11.72 -5.71
CA GLN A 55 -8.90 10.63 -5.51
C GLN A 55 -8.23 9.26 -5.57
N ALA A 56 -7.34 9.02 -6.51
CA ALA A 56 -6.60 7.76 -6.63
C ALA A 56 -5.75 7.44 -5.38
N ILE A 57 -5.26 8.47 -4.68
CA ILE A 57 -4.57 8.29 -3.39
C ILE A 57 -5.57 7.87 -2.31
N LEU A 58 -6.72 8.53 -2.22
CA LEU A 58 -7.79 8.22 -1.27
C LEU A 58 -8.31 6.79 -1.48
N ASP A 59 -8.55 6.40 -2.73
CA ASP A 59 -8.99 5.05 -3.10
C ASP A 59 -7.97 4.00 -2.69
N GLY A 60 -6.69 4.27 -2.90
CA GLY A 60 -5.60 3.37 -2.49
C GLY A 60 -5.50 3.20 -0.97
N LEU A 61 -5.67 4.28 -0.19
CA LEU A 61 -5.72 4.23 1.27
C LEU A 61 -6.97 3.47 1.75
N THR A 62 -8.12 3.72 1.15
CA THR A 62 -9.39 3.05 1.45
C THR A 62 -9.28 1.55 1.17
N TRP A 63 -8.72 1.15 0.01
CA TRP A 63 -8.46 -0.26 -0.28
C TRP A 63 -7.56 -0.92 0.76
N LEU A 64 -6.50 -0.22 1.17
CA LEU A 64 -5.60 -0.71 2.23
C LEU A 64 -6.25 -0.68 3.62
N GLY A 65 -7.47 -0.17 3.78
CA GLY A 65 -8.14 -0.06 5.08
C GLY A 65 -7.46 0.94 6.04
N LEU A 66 -6.74 1.93 5.51
CA LEU A 66 -6.08 2.97 6.28
C LEU A 66 -7.02 4.16 6.44
N ASP A 67 -7.93 4.07 7.39
CA ASP A 67 -8.86 5.13 7.74
C ASP A 67 -8.16 6.31 8.40
N TRP A 68 -8.58 7.53 8.08
CA TRP A 68 -8.04 8.77 8.65
C TRP A 68 -9.08 9.57 9.40
N ASP A 69 -8.63 10.47 10.27
CA ASP A 69 -9.49 11.29 11.12
C ASP A 69 -9.77 12.65 10.48
N GLY A 70 -11.03 13.03 10.39
CA GLY A 70 -11.49 14.29 9.81
C GLY A 70 -11.40 14.32 8.27
N ASP A 71 -11.61 15.51 7.70
CA ASP A 71 -11.50 15.71 6.26
C ASP A 71 -10.04 15.86 5.81
N PRO A 72 -9.67 15.41 4.61
CA PRO A 72 -8.35 15.68 4.04
C PRO A 72 -8.10 17.19 3.89
N VAL A 73 -6.97 17.67 4.39
CA VAL A 73 -6.60 19.10 4.31
C VAL A 73 -5.90 19.35 2.97
N SER A 74 -6.35 20.37 2.20
CA SER A 74 -5.62 20.86 1.04
C SER A 74 -4.57 21.88 1.48
N GLN A 75 -3.31 21.64 1.11
CA GLN A 75 -2.22 22.57 1.42
C GLN A 75 -2.37 23.91 0.64
N PHE A 76 -2.94 23.84 -0.55
CA PHE A 76 -3.21 25.05 -1.37
C PHE A 76 -4.20 26.01 -0.68
N ASP A 77 -5.23 25.47 -0.03
CA ASP A 77 -6.26 26.29 0.63
C ASP A 77 -5.69 27.04 1.85
N SER A 78 -4.58 26.58 2.40
CA SER A 78 -3.88 27.21 3.55
C SER A 78 -2.86 28.29 3.12
N ALA A 79 -2.76 28.64 1.81
CA ALA A 79 -1.72 29.55 1.30
C ALA A 79 -1.71 30.93 1.98
N ALA A 80 -2.88 31.48 2.33
CA ALA A 80 -2.99 32.76 3.04
C ALA A 80 -2.37 32.68 4.43
N ARG A 81 -2.57 31.56 5.14
CA ARG A 81 -1.99 31.28 6.47
C ARG A 81 -0.48 31.13 6.39
N HIS A 82 0.02 30.45 5.37
CA HIS A 82 1.45 30.32 5.12
C HIS A 82 2.11 31.71 4.91
N ALA A 83 1.48 32.56 4.10
CA ALA A 83 1.96 33.93 3.87
C ALA A 83 1.94 34.77 5.14
N GLU A 84 0.89 34.65 5.96
CA GLU A 84 0.80 35.33 7.27
C GLU A 84 2.00 34.96 8.16
N VAL A 85 2.33 33.68 8.29
CA VAL A 85 3.46 33.19 9.09
C VAL A 85 4.79 33.74 8.57
N ALA A 86 5.00 33.77 7.24
CA ALA A 86 6.21 34.36 6.67
C ALA A 86 6.34 35.84 7.03
N HIS A 87 5.23 36.59 7.02
CA HIS A 87 5.21 38.01 7.43
C HIS A 87 5.42 38.18 8.95
N GLN A 88 4.92 37.29 9.78
CA GLN A 88 5.18 37.27 11.22
C GLN A 88 6.69 37.09 11.49
N MET A 89 7.34 36.12 10.80
CA MET A 89 8.77 35.89 10.89
C MET A 89 9.57 37.13 10.43
N LEU A 90 9.12 37.80 9.37
CA LEU A 90 9.74 39.05 8.88
C LEU A 90 9.64 40.17 9.93
N ALA A 91 8.46 40.34 10.53
CA ALA A 91 8.23 41.36 11.56
C ALA A 91 9.04 41.09 12.85
N ALA A 92 9.22 39.81 13.22
CA ALA A 92 10.03 39.36 14.33
C ALA A 92 11.55 39.48 14.09
N GLY A 93 11.98 39.79 12.86
CA GLY A 93 13.40 39.84 12.49
C GLY A 93 14.07 38.50 12.23
N ASN A 94 13.30 37.40 12.24
CA ASN A 94 13.76 36.04 11.96
C ASN A 94 13.81 35.75 10.44
N ALA A 95 13.29 36.65 9.62
CA ALA A 95 13.35 36.63 8.18
C ALA A 95 13.70 38.03 7.63
N TYR A 96 13.96 38.11 6.32
CA TYR A 96 14.29 39.37 5.66
C TYR A 96 13.79 39.38 4.22
N LYS A 97 13.64 40.61 3.66
CA LYS A 97 13.32 40.82 2.24
C LYS A 97 14.59 40.67 1.40
N CYS A 98 14.56 39.85 0.40
CA CYS A 98 15.65 39.66 -0.57
C CYS A 98 15.22 40.11 -1.95
N PHE A 99 15.92 41.06 -2.51
CA PHE A 99 15.67 41.67 -3.82
C PHE A 99 16.61 41.12 -4.91
N SER A 100 17.45 40.13 -4.58
CA SER A 100 18.34 39.51 -5.56
C SER A 100 17.53 38.81 -6.64
N THR A 101 17.88 39.08 -7.91
CA THR A 101 17.21 38.48 -9.06
C THR A 101 17.68 37.06 -9.31
N GLN A 102 16.95 36.34 -10.15
CA GLN A 102 17.33 34.99 -10.54
C GLN A 102 18.66 34.95 -11.29
N GLU A 103 18.89 35.97 -12.14
CA GLU A 103 20.14 36.14 -12.89
C GLU A 103 21.34 36.36 -11.98
N GLU A 104 21.21 37.22 -10.94
CA GLU A 104 22.26 37.44 -9.95
C GLU A 104 22.61 36.17 -9.17
N ILE A 105 21.58 35.40 -8.77
CA ILE A 105 21.75 34.14 -8.06
C ILE A 105 22.45 33.10 -8.93
N GLU A 106 22.08 32.99 -10.20
CA GLU A 106 22.68 32.02 -11.12
C GLU A 106 24.12 32.43 -11.48
N ALA A 107 24.38 33.69 -11.73
CA ALA A 107 25.76 34.23 -11.93
C ALA A 107 26.66 33.92 -10.72
N PHE A 108 26.15 34.09 -9.48
CA PHE A 108 26.86 33.67 -8.27
C PHE A 108 27.18 32.18 -8.28
N ARG A 109 26.19 31.32 -8.61
CA ARG A 109 26.37 29.87 -8.63
C ARG A 109 27.36 29.41 -9.70
N GLU A 110 27.32 30.01 -10.88
CA GLU A 110 28.28 29.72 -11.95
C GLU A 110 29.70 30.08 -11.55
N LYS A 111 29.87 31.24 -10.98
CA LYS A 111 31.17 31.68 -10.44
C LYS A 111 31.67 30.73 -9.35
N ALA A 112 30.82 30.39 -8.39
CA ALA A 112 31.17 29.48 -7.29
C ALA A 112 31.55 28.07 -7.82
N ARG A 113 30.86 27.55 -8.85
CA ARG A 113 31.22 26.27 -9.52
C ARG A 113 32.60 26.37 -10.19
N ALA A 114 32.87 27.48 -10.91
CA ALA A 114 34.18 27.70 -11.56
C ALA A 114 35.31 27.77 -10.56
N GLU A 115 35.11 28.46 -9.44
CA GLU A 115 36.06 28.62 -8.36
C GLU A 115 36.11 27.45 -7.36
N LYS A 116 35.26 26.42 -7.56
CA LYS A 116 35.08 25.25 -6.66
C LYS A 116 34.81 25.66 -5.20
N THR A 117 34.05 26.74 -5.02
CA THR A 117 33.58 27.21 -3.72
C THR A 117 32.12 26.80 -3.48
N SER A 118 31.58 27.13 -2.30
CA SER A 118 30.19 26.82 -1.96
C SER A 118 29.21 27.55 -2.88
N THR A 119 28.25 26.79 -3.46
CA THR A 119 27.15 27.32 -4.27
C THR A 119 25.97 27.84 -3.43
N LEU A 120 26.06 27.78 -2.11
CA LEU A 120 25.08 28.33 -1.17
C LEU A 120 25.03 29.85 -1.31
N PHE A 121 23.92 30.33 -1.88
CA PHE A 121 23.75 31.77 -2.07
C PHE A 121 23.56 32.48 -0.74
N ARG A 122 24.47 33.42 -0.44
CA ARG A 122 24.40 34.33 0.72
C ARG A 122 23.96 35.69 0.24
N SER A 123 22.70 36.01 0.49
CA SER A 123 22.10 37.28 0.01
C SER A 123 22.74 38.47 0.71
N PRO A 124 23.13 39.52 -0.03
CA PRO A 124 23.62 40.79 0.56
C PRO A 124 22.52 41.54 1.31
N TRP A 125 21.24 41.22 1.07
CA TRP A 125 20.10 41.87 1.72
C TRP A 125 19.86 41.43 3.16
N ARG A 126 20.47 40.33 3.59
CA ARG A 126 20.26 39.77 4.93
C ARG A 126 20.64 40.73 6.05
N ASP A 127 21.80 41.34 5.92
CA ASP A 127 22.44 42.20 6.94
C ASP A 127 22.42 43.66 6.49
N SER A 128 21.55 44.02 5.53
CA SER A 128 21.41 45.38 5.03
C SER A 128 20.66 46.24 6.04
N ASP A 129 21.35 47.25 6.58
CA ASP A 129 20.76 48.28 7.45
C ASP A 129 19.92 49.32 6.67
N SER A 130 19.74 49.10 5.37
CA SER A 130 19.00 50.01 4.49
C SER A 130 17.52 50.08 4.91
N LYS A 131 17.13 51.24 5.46
CA LYS A 131 15.72 51.56 5.70
C LYS A 131 14.96 51.85 4.38
N VAL A 132 15.70 51.96 3.29
CA VAL A 132 15.14 52.20 1.94
C VAL A 132 15.31 50.92 1.12
N HIS A 133 14.22 50.22 0.94
CA HIS A 133 14.19 49.09 0.05
C HIS A 133 13.88 49.54 -1.37
N PRO A 134 14.42 48.85 -2.40
CA PRO A 134 14.01 49.10 -3.78
C PRO A 134 12.50 48.94 -3.94
N ASP A 135 11.92 49.75 -4.84
CA ASP A 135 10.54 49.51 -5.33
C ASP A 135 10.60 48.41 -6.39
N ALA A 136 10.79 47.16 -5.94
CA ALA A 136 11.00 46.01 -6.79
C ALA A 136 10.40 44.75 -6.10
N PRO A 137 10.04 43.73 -6.89
CA PRO A 137 9.62 42.45 -6.33
C PRO A 137 10.70 41.86 -5.41
N PHE A 138 10.26 41.25 -4.32
CA PHE A 138 11.16 40.59 -3.35
C PHE A 138 10.61 39.24 -2.94
N VAL A 139 11.49 38.38 -2.44
CA VAL A 139 11.16 37.15 -1.73
C VAL A 139 11.43 37.31 -0.24
N ILE A 140 10.71 36.60 0.61
CA ILE A 140 11.02 36.52 2.04
C ILE A 140 11.91 35.30 2.26
N ARG A 141 13.08 35.53 2.89
CA ARG A 141 14.04 34.48 3.25
C ARG A 141 14.20 34.36 4.77
N LEU A 142 14.34 33.12 5.24
CA LEU A 142 14.68 32.80 6.61
C LEU A 142 16.11 33.29 6.90
N LYS A 143 16.37 33.78 8.12
CA LYS A 143 17.73 34.00 8.64
C LYS A 143 18.24 32.71 9.28
N ALA A 144 18.86 31.83 8.50
CA ALA A 144 19.49 30.63 9.03
C ALA A 144 20.76 30.98 9.90
N PRO A 145 21.10 30.22 10.95
CA PRO A 145 22.36 30.37 11.66
C PRO A 145 23.54 30.07 10.72
N ARG A 146 24.63 30.82 10.83
CA ARG A 146 25.82 30.69 9.98
C ARG A 146 26.95 29.94 10.63
N GLU A 147 26.98 29.94 11.96
CA GLU A 147 28.05 29.37 12.79
C GLU A 147 27.50 28.30 13.72
N GLY A 148 28.38 27.43 14.20
CA GLY A 148 27.99 26.33 15.07
C GLY A 148 27.39 25.14 14.33
N THR A 149 26.63 24.33 15.04
CA THR A 149 26.01 23.10 14.52
C THR A 149 24.54 23.01 14.94
N THR A 150 23.74 22.37 14.12
CA THR A 150 22.35 21.97 14.43
C THR A 150 22.30 20.47 14.53
N THR A 151 21.75 19.93 15.63
CA THR A 151 21.51 18.50 15.83
C THR A 151 20.01 18.25 15.83
N LEU A 152 19.58 17.27 15.03
CA LEU A 152 18.24 16.70 15.06
C LEU A 152 18.27 15.36 15.78
N HIS A 153 17.30 15.14 16.67
CA HIS A 153 17.03 13.84 17.26
C HIS A 153 15.98 13.15 16.42
N ASP A 154 16.30 11.99 15.86
CA ASP A 154 15.42 11.20 15.00
C ASP A 154 15.28 9.80 15.56
N GLU A 155 14.04 9.34 15.75
CA GLU A 155 13.76 8.05 16.41
C GLU A 155 14.32 6.86 15.63
N VAL A 156 14.46 6.99 14.29
CA VAL A 156 15.00 5.93 13.43
C VAL A 156 16.48 6.14 13.13
N GLN A 157 16.88 7.35 12.72
CA GLN A 157 18.26 7.63 12.30
C GLN A 157 19.18 7.92 13.48
N GLY A 158 18.63 8.28 14.64
CA GLY A 158 19.37 8.75 15.81
C GLY A 158 19.76 10.23 15.68
N ASP A 159 20.79 10.63 16.41
CA ASP A 159 21.27 12.00 16.37
C ASP A 159 22.02 12.29 15.09
N VAL A 160 21.51 13.26 14.31
CA VAL A 160 22.15 13.73 13.07
C VAL A 160 22.54 15.19 13.24
N THR A 161 23.83 15.50 13.06
CA THR A 161 24.38 16.84 13.25
C THR A 161 24.93 17.42 11.96
N TRP A 162 24.50 18.62 11.62
CA TRP A 162 25.03 19.40 10.49
C TRP A 162 25.71 20.67 10.95
N SER A 163 26.80 21.07 10.27
CA SER A 163 27.37 22.39 10.40
C SER A 163 26.44 23.44 9.80
N ASN A 164 26.22 24.55 10.52
CA ASN A 164 25.28 25.58 10.11
C ASN A 164 25.75 26.38 8.88
N ASP A 165 27.01 26.29 8.51
CA ASP A 165 27.53 26.84 7.25
C ASP A 165 26.96 26.15 6.00
N GLN A 166 26.40 24.93 6.16
CA GLN A 166 25.71 24.18 5.12
C GLN A 166 24.21 24.55 4.99
N LEU A 167 23.68 25.34 5.91
CA LEU A 167 22.31 25.81 5.88
C LEU A 167 22.20 27.11 5.08
N ASP A 168 21.26 27.15 4.15
CA ASP A 168 20.96 28.34 3.36
C ASP A 168 19.85 29.19 3.99
N ASP A 169 19.85 30.48 3.67
CA ASP A 169 18.73 31.35 3.92
C ASP A 169 17.63 31.02 2.92
N MET A 170 16.89 29.92 3.17
CA MET A 170 15.86 29.43 2.26
C MET A 170 14.76 30.46 2.04
N ILE A 171 14.17 30.45 0.84
CA ILE A 171 12.97 31.22 0.56
C ILE A 171 11.82 30.63 1.38
N LEU A 172 11.03 31.49 2.01
CA LEU A 172 9.78 31.15 2.70
C LEU A 172 8.58 31.50 1.82
N LEU A 173 8.61 32.72 1.22
CA LEU A 173 7.55 33.24 0.37
C LEU A 173 8.15 33.79 -0.93
N ARG A 174 7.57 33.43 -2.06
CA ARG A 174 7.98 33.93 -3.38
C ARG A 174 7.49 35.36 -3.60
N SER A 175 7.98 36.01 -4.65
CA SER A 175 7.58 37.37 -5.02
C SER A 175 6.12 37.52 -5.46
N ASP A 176 5.50 36.44 -5.88
CA ASP A 176 4.06 36.39 -6.20
C ASP A 176 3.16 36.12 -4.97
N GLY A 177 3.77 36.04 -3.77
CA GLY A 177 3.09 35.73 -2.51
C GLY A 177 2.84 34.26 -2.26
N SER A 178 3.26 33.35 -3.15
CA SER A 178 3.09 31.90 -2.94
C SER A 178 4.12 31.35 -1.96
N PRO A 179 3.72 30.44 -1.04
CA PRO A 179 4.64 29.80 -0.11
C PRO A 179 5.52 28.77 -0.81
N VAL A 180 6.67 28.45 -0.18
CA VAL A 180 7.46 27.29 -0.59
C VAL A 180 7.13 26.09 0.30
N TYR A 181 7.40 24.88 -0.23
CA TYR A 181 7.18 23.61 0.44
C TYR A 181 7.66 23.59 1.92
N MET A 182 8.87 24.08 2.19
CA MET A 182 9.44 24.05 3.55
C MET A 182 8.61 24.81 4.57
N LEU A 183 8.06 25.98 4.20
CA LEU A 183 7.19 26.77 5.06
C LEU A 183 5.82 26.11 5.20
N ALA A 184 5.20 25.75 4.07
CA ALA A 184 3.86 25.21 4.04
C ALA A 184 3.71 23.96 4.93
N VAL A 185 4.64 23.00 4.81
CA VAL A 185 4.65 21.78 5.63
C VAL A 185 4.71 22.06 7.12
N VAL A 186 5.58 22.99 7.55
CA VAL A 186 5.74 23.30 8.97
C VAL A 186 4.49 24.00 9.55
N VAL A 187 3.94 24.94 8.80
CA VAL A 187 2.72 25.68 9.24
C VAL A 187 1.55 24.72 9.34
N ASP A 188 1.36 23.88 8.33
CA ASP A 188 0.27 22.91 8.34
C ASP A 188 0.45 21.87 9.45
N ASP A 189 1.65 21.32 9.63
CA ASP A 189 1.92 20.35 10.71
C ASP A 189 1.64 20.97 12.09
N HIS A 190 2.00 22.25 12.29
CA HIS A 190 1.71 22.98 13.52
C HIS A 190 0.20 23.20 13.71
N ASP A 191 -0.49 23.74 12.69
CA ASP A 191 -1.90 24.11 12.79
C ASP A 191 -2.82 22.87 12.87
N MET A 192 -2.39 21.74 12.28
CA MET A 192 -3.04 20.42 12.42
C MET A 192 -2.72 19.72 13.76
N GLY A 193 -1.83 20.28 14.58
CA GLY A 193 -1.42 19.71 15.87
C GLY A 193 -0.61 18.41 15.73
N VAL A 194 0.14 18.23 14.66
CA VAL A 194 0.98 17.05 14.41
C VAL A 194 2.09 16.96 15.47
N THR A 195 2.14 15.82 16.16
CA THR A 195 3.13 15.54 17.21
C THR A 195 4.28 14.67 16.74
N HIS A 196 4.06 13.86 15.69
CA HIS A 196 5.05 12.94 15.15
C HIS A 196 5.07 13.02 13.62
N VAL A 197 6.26 13.23 13.06
CA VAL A 197 6.52 13.29 11.61
C VAL A 197 7.25 12.03 11.18
N ILE A 198 6.50 11.03 10.71
CA ILE A 198 7.04 9.78 10.17
C ILE A 198 7.02 9.89 8.64
N ARG A 199 8.18 9.85 7.97
CA ARG A 199 8.31 10.04 6.52
C ARG A 199 9.60 9.43 5.95
N GLY A 200 9.76 9.39 4.64
CA GLY A 200 10.96 8.88 4.00
C GLY A 200 12.23 9.64 4.38
N ASP A 201 13.36 8.94 4.44
CA ASP A 201 14.68 9.50 4.81
C ASP A 201 15.26 10.44 3.74
N ASP A 202 14.70 10.46 2.54
CA ASP A 202 14.98 11.47 1.51
C ASP A 202 14.56 12.89 1.94
N HIS A 203 13.73 13.02 2.97
CA HIS A 203 13.34 14.28 3.60
C HIS A 203 14.20 14.67 4.82
N LEU A 204 15.18 13.88 5.23
CA LEU A 204 16.00 14.18 6.42
C LEU A 204 16.73 15.52 6.29
N ALA A 205 17.27 15.83 5.12
CA ALA A 205 17.90 17.13 4.85
C ALA A 205 16.91 18.31 4.97
N ASN A 206 15.64 18.10 4.68
CA ASN A 206 14.59 19.11 4.83
C ASN A 206 14.29 19.39 6.30
N ALA A 207 14.39 18.38 7.16
CA ALA A 207 14.09 18.52 8.57
C ALA A 207 15.00 19.57 9.27
N PHE A 208 16.27 19.71 8.86
CA PHE A 208 17.15 20.75 9.37
C PHE A 208 16.61 22.16 9.08
N ARG A 209 16.12 22.39 7.86
CA ARG A 209 15.55 23.67 7.45
C ARG A 209 14.20 23.94 8.11
N GLN A 210 13.35 22.91 8.19
CA GLN A 210 12.04 22.98 8.84
C GLN A 210 12.15 23.25 10.33
N ASN A 211 13.16 22.65 11.01
CA ASN A 211 13.44 22.90 12.42
C ASN A 211 13.70 24.40 12.71
N LEU A 212 14.36 25.11 11.78
CA LEU A 212 14.60 26.56 11.95
C LEU A 212 13.32 27.39 11.92
N ILE A 213 12.29 26.93 11.21
CA ILE A 213 10.98 27.61 11.21
C ILE A 213 10.28 27.43 12.55
N TYR A 214 10.26 26.20 13.10
CA TYR A 214 9.73 25.94 14.44
C TYR A 214 10.43 26.82 15.50
N GLU A 215 11.76 26.90 15.44
CA GLU A 215 12.56 27.75 16.34
C GLU A 215 12.21 29.23 16.19
N ALA A 216 12.17 29.73 14.95
CA ALA A 216 11.88 31.13 14.65
C ALA A 216 10.48 31.57 15.12
N MET A 217 9.51 30.63 15.10
CA MET A 217 8.14 30.87 15.56
C MET A 217 7.94 30.55 17.04
N GLY A 218 8.95 29.95 17.73
CA GLY A 218 8.76 29.48 19.11
C GLY A 218 7.74 28.34 19.25
N TRP A 219 7.53 27.57 18.18
CA TRP A 219 6.57 26.46 18.18
C TRP A 219 7.19 25.17 18.73
N PRO A 220 6.39 24.31 19.37
CA PRO A 220 6.83 22.99 19.77
C PRO A 220 7.22 22.16 18.55
N LYS A 221 8.38 21.51 18.62
CA LYS A 221 8.86 20.64 17.54
C LYS A 221 8.21 19.27 17.63
N PRO A 222 7.80 18.68 16.51
CA PRO A 222 7.33 17.29 16.49
C PRO A 222 8.50 16.32 16.68
N THR A 223 8.21 15.13 17.17
CA THR A 223 9.11 13.98 17.11
C THR A 223 9.34 13.59 15.66
N LEU A 224 10.59 13.35 15.27
CA LEU A 224 10.98 13.00 13.90
C LEU A 224 11.29 11.50 13.78
N ALA A 225 10.83 10.86 12.72
CA ALA A 225 11.18 9.50 12.38
C ALA A 225 11.33 9.36 10.84
N HIS A 226 12.58 9.33 10.37
CA HIS A 226 12.90 9.21 8.95
C HIS A 226 13.16 7.76 8.57
N ILE A 227 12.19 7.15 7.88
CA ILE A 227 12.19 5.73 7.51
C ILE A 227 12.94 5.50 6.19
N PRO A 228 13.79 4.46 6.08
CA PRO A 228 14.55 4.18 4.87
C PRO A 228 13.66 3.92 3.65
N LEU A 229 14.16 4.21 2.45
CA LEU A 229 13.48 3.95 1.20
C LEU A 229 13.34 2.44 0.92
N ILE A 230 12.39 2.09 0.03
CA ILE A 230 12.24 0.74 -0.50
C ILE A 230 13.03 0.62 -1.81
N TYR A 231 13.85 -0.42 -1.91
CA TYR A 231 14.65 -0.74 -3.07
C TYR A 231 14.09 -1.98 -3.79
N GLY A 232 14.31 -2.03 -5.09
CA GLY A 232 14.04 -3.21 -5.88
C GLY A 232 15.04 -4.34 -5.63
N PRO A 233 14.82 -5.53 -6.23
CA PRO A 233 15.73 -6.67 -6.11
C PRO A 233 17.16 -6.35 -6.58
N ASP A 234 17.30 -5.39 -7.52
CA ASP A 234 18.58 -4.93 -8.08
C ASP A 234 19.32 -3.93 -7.17
N GLY A 235 18.80 -3.63 -5.99
CA GLY A 235 19.39 -2.68 -5.05
C GLY A 235 19.27 -1.21 -5.46
N LYS A 236 18.40 -0.88 -6.43
CA LYS A 236 18.07 0.50 -6.81
C LYS A 236 16.69 0.88 -6.29
N LYS A 237 16.40 2.19 -6.19
CA LYS A 237 15.09 2.69 -5.77
C LYS A 237 13.98 1.98 -6.56
N LEU A 238 12.96 1.49 -5.87
CA LEU A 238 11.83 0.79 -6.47
C LEU A 238 11.17 1.66 -7.55
N SER A 239 10.88 1.07 -8.70
CA SER A 239 10.30 1.78 -9.85
C SER A 239 9.53 0.81 -10.74
N LYS A 240 8.75 1.33 -11.70
CA LYS A 240 7.90 0.55 -12.63
C LYS A 240 8.63 -0.58 -13.37
N ARG A 241 9.95 -0.49 -13.57
CA ARG A 241 10.74 -1.59 -14.19
C ARG A 241 10.81 -2.86 -13.32
N HIS A 242 10.47 -2.78 -12.04
CA HIS A 242 10.44 -3.90 -11.10
C HIS A 242 9.05 -4.55 -10.98
N GLY A 243 8.10 -4.14 -11.80
CA GLY A 243 6.70 -4.59 -11.80
C GLY A 243 5.75 -3.52 -11.27
N ALA A 244 4.63 -3.96 -10.69
CA ALA A 244 3.64 -3.09 -10.07
C ALA A 244 4.27 -2.22 -8.98
N THR A 245 3.93 -0.94 -8.92
CA THR A 245 4.46 0.01 -7.94
C THR A 245 3.38 0.81 -7.24
N GLY A 246 2.16 0.84 -7.79
CA GLY A 246 1.01 1.53 -7.24
C GLY A 246 0.10 0.60 -6.43
N ALA A 247 -0.54 1.10 -5.38
CA ALA A 247 -1.50 0.35 -4.58
C ALA A 247 -2.65 -0.20 -5.45
N ALA A 248 -3.19 0.60 -6.36
CA ALA A 248 -4.24 0.19 -7.29
C ALA A 248 -3.82 -0.97 -8.22
N GLU A 249 -2.54 -1.04 -8.60
CA GLU A 249 -2.02 -2.15 -9.42
C GLU A 249 -2.06 -3.47 -8.63
N TYR A 250 -1.70 -3.47 -7.33
CA TYR A 250 -1.77 -4.66 -6.48
C TYR A 250 -3.22 -5.06 -6.18
N GLN A 251 -4.11 -4.08 -6.01
CA GLN A 251 -5.54 -4.33 -5.91
C GLN A 251 -6.06 -5.04 -7.17
N ALA A 252 -5.71 -4.54 -8.35
CA ALA A 252 -6.12 -5.13 -9.63
C ALA A 252 -5.53 -6.53 -9.85
N LEU A 253 -4.34 -6.81 -9.32
CA LEU A 253 -3.74 -8.15 -9.29
C LEU A 253 -4.40 -9.08 -8.27
N GLY A 254 -5.34 -8.59 -7.46
CA GLY A 254 -6.12 -9.37 -6.51
C GLY A 254 -5.39 -9.77 -5.24
N TYR A 255 -4.38 -9.03 -4.83
CA TYR A 255 -3.76 -9.23 -3.51
C TYR A 255 -4.71 -8.78 -2.39
N PRO A 256 -4.87 -9.56 -1.29
CA PRO A 256 -5.71 -9.16 -0.16
C PRO A 256 -5.08 -8.00 0.59
N ALA A 257 -5.90 -7.00 0.98
CA ALA A 257 -5.43 -5.80 1.66
C ALA A 257 -4.67 -6.09 2.96
N ALA A 258 -5.13 -7.04 3.77
CA ALA A 258 -4.47 -7.46 5.00
C ALA A 258 -3.06 -8.03 4.75
N GLY A 259 -2.90 -8.86 3.71
CA GLY A 259 -1.60 -9.38 3.30
C GLY A 259 -0.65 -8.29 2.83
N MET A 260 -1.17 -7.31 2.08
CA MET A 260 -0.41 -6.14 1.66
C MET A 260 0.05 -5.30 2.87
N ARG A 261 -0.82 -5.01 3.84
CA ARG A 261 -0.43 -4.27 5.07
C ARG A 261 0.65 -4.99 5.85
N ASN A 262 0.49 -6.30 6.08
CA ASN A 262 1.50 -7.11 6.76
C ASN A 262 2.85 -7.05 6.02
N TYR A 263 2.84 -7.25 4.70
CA TYR A 263 4.07 -7.19 3.91
C TYR A 263 4.72 -5.81 3.92
N LEU A 264 3.93 -4.74 3.72
CA LEU A 264 4.43 -3.36 3.76
C LEU A 264 5.03 -3.00 5.13
N ALA A 265 4.43 -3.48 6.22
CA ALA A 265 5.00 -3.30 7.56
C ALA A 265 6.38 -3.98 7.67
N ARG A 266 6.51 -5.20 7.16
CA ARG A 266 7.79 -5.94 7.13
C ARG A 266 8.87 -5.31 6.24
N LEU A 267 8.50 -4.36 5.38
CA LEU A 267 9.47 -3.58 4.60
C LEU A 267 10.07 -2.44 5.44
N GLY A 268 10.85 -2.81 6.44
CA GLY A 268 11.63 -1.90 7.27
C GLY A 268 11.25 -1.89 8.75
N TRP A 269 10.19 -2.57 9.17
CA TRP A 269 9.84 -2.79 10.56
C TRP A 269 9.82 -4.28 10.91
N SER A 270 10.13 -4.61 12.17
CA SER A 270 10.09 -5.96 12.69
C SER A 270 9.69 -6.00 14.17
N HIS A 271 9.00 -7.07 14.54
CA HIS A 271 8.75 -7.45 15.92
C HIS A 271 9.33 -8.84 16.14
N GLY A 272 10.55 -8.90 16.70
CA GLY A 272 11.28 -10.16 16.80
C GLY A 272 11.37 -10.91 15.47
N ASP A 273 11.05 -12.21 15.51
CA ASP A 273 11.04 -13.10 14.35
C ASP A 273 9.64 -13.23 13.70
N ASP A 274 8.63 -12.51 14.21
CA ASP A 274 7.27 -12.57 13.69
C ASP A 274 7.19 -12.02 12.26
N GLU A 275 6.80 -12.85 11.32
CA GLU A 275 6.60 -12.46 9.93
C GLU A 275 5.10 -12.23 9.61
N PHE A 276 4.26 -13.11 10.10
CA PHE A 276 2.80 -13.02 9.97
C PHE A 276 2.19 -12.39 11.22
N PHE A 277 1.32 -11.42 11.03
CA PHE A 277 0.53 -10.80 12.10
C PHE A 277 -0.78 -10.22 11.57
N THR A 278 -1.78 -10.18 12.44
CA THR A 278 -3.06 -9.51 12.19
C THR A 278 -2.94 -8.00 12.43
N ASP A 279 -3.94 -7.23 11.96
CA ASP A 279 -3.98 -5.79 12.22
C ASP A 279 -4.00 -5.47 13.72
N ALA A 280 -4.72 -6.25 14.52
CA ALA A 280 -4.76 -6.09 15.97
C ALA A 280 -3.38 -6.27 16.62
N GLN A 281 -2.62 -7.28 16.17
CA GLN A 281 -1.24 -7.49 16.60
C GLN A 281 -0.32 -6.37 16.13
N ALA A 282 -0.46 -5.93 14.85
CA ALA A 282 0.31 -4.82 14.33
C ALA A 282 0.09 -3.53 15.13
N HIS A 283 -1.15 -3.19 15.48
CA HIS A 283 -1.46 -2.04 16.34
C HIS A 283 -0.84 -2.14 17.74
N ALA A 284 -0.84 -3.34 18.32
CA ALA A 284 -0.28 -3.55 19.65
C ALA A 284 1.26 -3.52 19.68
N TRP A 285 1.90 -3.94 18.59
CA TRP A 285 3.35 -4.16 18.54
C TRP A 285 4.12 -3.03 17.88
N PHE A 286 3.47 -2.27 16.99
CA PHE A 286 4.19 -1.29 16.17
C PHE A 286 4.77 -0.16 17.04
N ASP A 287 6.10 -0.01 16.96
CA ASP A 287 6.85 1.09 17.53
C ASP A 287 7.97 1.56 16.59
N LEU A 288 8.46 2.78 16.81
CA LEU A 288 9.49 3.38 15.97
C LEU A 288 10.85 2.69 16.13
N ASP A 289 11.15 2.16 17.32
CA ASP A 289 12.41 1.42 17.58
C ASP A 289 12.50 0.10 16.82
N GLY A 290 11.38 -0.49 16.42
CA GLY A 290 11.33 -1.64 15.54
C GLY A 290 11.71 -1.34 14.09
N ILE A 291 11.89 -0.06 13.71
CA ILE A 291 12.22 0.35 12.36
C ILE A 291 13.74 0.29 12.14
N GLY A 292 14.16 -0.52 11.18
CA GLY A 292 15.57 -0.63 10.81
C GLY A 292 16.08 0.60 10.04
N LYS A 293 17.38 0.92 10.17
CA LYS A 293 18.04 2.04 9.47
C LYS A 293 18.40 1.74 8.01
N SER A 294 18.40 0.48 7.62
CA SER A 294 18.80 0.07 6.27
C SER A 294 17.61 0.00 5.31
N PRO A 295 17.80 0.34 4.03
CA PRO A 295 16.74 0.19 3.02
C PRO A 295 16.22 -1.23 2.92
N ALA A 296 14.90 -1.39 2.91
CA ALA A 296 14.26 -2.66 2.68
C ALA A 296 14.26 -3.01 1.19
N ARG A 297 14.37 -4.30 0.86
CA ARG A 297 14.27 -4.80 -0.52
C ARG A 297 12.91 -5.43 -0.76
N PHE A 298 12.28 -5.05 -1.86
CA PHE A 298 11.02 -5.63 -2.29
C PHE A 298 11.23 -7.06 -2.79
N ASP A 299 10.46 -8.02 -2.25
CA ASP A 299 10.48 -9.44 -2.61
C ASP A 299 9.04 -9.92 -2.87
N THR A 300 8.73 -10.19 -4.15
CA THR A 300 7.40 -10.65 -4.58
C THR A 300 7.04 -12.01 -3.99
N LYS A 301 8.02 -12.93 -3.83
CA LYS A 301 7.75 -14.26 -3.25
C LYS A 301 7.32 -14.16 -1.80
N LYS A 302 7.96 -13.25 -1.05
CA LYS A 302 7.59 -12.99 0.34
C LYS A 302 6.20 -12.34 0.44
N LEU A 303 5.88 -11.39 -0.45
CA LEU A 303 4.54 -10.82 -0.56
C LEU A 303 3.49 -11.91 -0.80
N GLU A 304 3.69 -12.74 -1.83
CA GLU A 304 2.78 -13.84 -2.15
C GLU A 304 2.62 -14.82 -0.99
N HIS A 305 3.70 -15.14 -0.29
CA HIS A 305 3.65 -16.04 0.87
C HIS A 305 2.77 -15.46 1.98
N LEU A 306 2.97 -14.21 2.36
CA LEU A 306 2.17 -13.54 3.39
C LEU A 306 0.70 -13.41 2.98
N CYS A 307 0.44 -13.01 1.73
CA CYS A 307 -0.92 -12.93 1.21
C CYS A 307 -1.63 -14.29 1.24
N GLY A 308 -0.91 -15.37 0.89
CA GLY A 308 -1.44 -16.73 1.01
C GLY A 308 -1.78 -17.13 2.45
N GLN A 309 -0.96 -16.74 3.42
CA GLN A 309 -1.25 -16.97 4.83
C GLN A 309 -2.50 -16.19 5.30
N HIS A 310 -2.63 -14.93 4.88
CA HIS A 310 -3.83 -14.12 5.19
C HIS A 310 -5.09 -14.72 4.58
N ILE A 311 -5.07 -15.16 3.31
CA ILE A 311 -6.21 -15.85 2.69
C ILE A 311 -6.54 -17.14 3.46
N ALA A 312 -5.55 -17.97 3.78
CA ALA A 312 -5.76 -19.24 4.47
C ALA A 312 -6.38 -19.08 5.86
N GLN A 313 -6.02 -18.01 6.58
CA GLN A 313 -6.48 -17.75 7.95
C GLN A 313 -7.68 -16.80 8.04
N ALA A 314 -8.09 -16.18 6.93
CA ALA A 314 -9.22 -15.26 6.92
C ALA A 314 -10.53 -15.96 7.34
N ASP A 315 -11.43 -15.23 7.98
CA ASP A 315 -12.83 -15.64 8.14
C ASP A 315 -13.47 -15.82 6.76
N ASP A 316 -14.23 -16.89 6.57
CA ASP A 316 -14.77 -17.26 5.27
C ASP A 316 -15.74 -16.22 4.71
N ALA A 317 -16.59 -15.65 5.56
CA ALA A 317 -17.56 -14.63 5.14
C ALA A 317 -16.87 -13.30 4.83
N ALA A 318 -15.88 -12.91 5.63
CA ALA A 318 -15.07 -11.72 5.37
C ALA A 318 -14.28 -11.85 4.06
N LEU A 319 -13.66 -13.01 3.81
CA LEU A 319 -12.93 -13.27 2.57
C LEU A 319 -13.85 -13.23 1.34
N LEU A 320 -15.05 -13.79 1.44
CA LEU A 320 -16.06 -13.72 0.38
C LEU A 320 -16.50 -12.29 0.11
N HIS A 321 -16.64 -11.47 1.16
CA HIS A 321 -16.95 -10.05 1.01
C HIS A 321 -15.84 -9.30 0.27
N GLU A 322 -14.59 -9.52 0.64
CA GLU A 322 -13.42 -8.92 -0.06
C GLU A 322 -13.34 -9.40 -1.53
N LEU A 323 -13.63 -10.68 -1.79
CA LEU A 323 -13.69 -11.21 -3.16
C LEU A 323 -14.76 -10.49 -3.98
N GLN A 324 -15.96 -10.25 -3.42
CA GLN A 324 -17.03 -9.52 -4.11
C GLN A 324 -16.61 -8.07 -4.42
N ALA A 325 -15.95 -7.41 -3.47
CA ALA A 325 -15.39 -6.07 -3.67
C ALA A 325 -14.31 -6.05 -4.78
N TYR A 326 -13.46 -7.08 -4.83
CA TYR A 326 -12.47 -7.25 -5.89
C TYR A 326 -13.14 -7.42 -7.27
N LEU A 327 -14.16 -8.30 -7.39
CA LEU A 327 -14.89 -8.50 -8.64
C LEU A 327 -15.54 -7.20 -9.12
N ALA A 328 -16.21 -6.48 -8.22
CA ALA A 328 -16.79 -5.17 -8.51
C ALA A 328 -15.75 -4.15 -9.02
N ALA A 329 -14.60 -4.06 -8.34
CA ALA A 329 -13.53 -3.13 -8.69
C ALA A 329 -12.87 -3.43 -10.03
N THR A 330 -12.86 -4.71 -10.44
CA THR A 330 -12.30 -5.16 -11.74
C THR A 330 -13.33 -5.20 -12.87
N GLY A 331 -14.61 -4.88 -12.58
CA GLY A 331 -15.70 -4.95 -13.57
C GLY A 331 -16.07 -6.37 -13.98
N ALA A 332 -15.71 -7.36 -13.16
CA ALA A 332 -16.12 -8.75 -13.37
C ALA A 332 -17.54 -9.00 -12.82
N ASP A 333 -18.20 -10.05 -13.31
CA ASP A 333 -19.51 -10.45 -12.84
C ASP A 333 -19.45 -10.82 -11.35
N LEU A 334 -20.41 -10.30 -10.58
CA LEU A 334 -20.56 -10.64 -9.17
C LEU A 334 -21.14 -12.05 -9.03
N LEU A 335 -20.75 -12.73 -7.96
CA LEU A 335 -21.32 -14.03 -7.63
C LEU A 335 -22.79 -13.88 -7.24
N ASP A 336 -23.64 -14.76 -7.76
CA ASP A 336 -25.02 -14.90 -7.30
C ASP A 336 -25.09 -15.58 -5.91
N ASP A 337 -26.29 -15.66 -5.31
CA ASP A 337 -26.42 -16.19 -3.96
C ASP A 337 -26.12 -17.71 -3.88
N ALA A 338 -26.45 -18.47 -4.92
CA ALA A 338 -26.12 -19.91 -4.96
C ALA A 338 -24.60 -20.14 -5.05
N GLN A 339 -23.91 -19.32 -5.85
CA GLN A 339 -22.45 -19.34 -5.97
C GLN A 339 -21.78 -18.90 -4.66
N LYS A 340 -22.28 -17.85 -3.98
CA LYS A 340 -21.79 -17.42 -2.66
C LYS A 340 -21.91 -18.52 -1.62
N ASP A 341 -23.07 -19.16 -1.55
CA ASP A 341 -23.30 -20.29 -0.63
C ASP A 341 -22.37 -21.47 -0.92
N ALA A 342 -22.15 -21.80 -2.20
CA ALA A 342 -21.23 -22.84 -2.60
C ALA A 342 -19.76 -22.46 -2.28
N MET A 343 -19.39 -21.20 -2.52
CA MET A 343 -18.07 -20.68 -2.12
C MET A 343 -17.82 -20.83 -0.62
N LEU A 344 -18.79 -20.40 0.22
CA LEU A 344 -18.68 -20.54 1.67
C LEU A 344 -18.52 -22.00 2.10
N ARG A 345 -19.32 -22.92 1.55
CA ARG A 345 -19.16 -24.36 1.81
C ARG A 345 -17.80 -24.90 1.38
N GLY A 346 -17.18 -24.30 0.34
CA GLY A 346 -15.93 -24.73 -0.26
C GLY A 346 -14.67 -24.03 0.28
N MET A 347 -14.79 -23.00 1.12
CA MET A 347 -13.62 -22.20 1.57
C MET A 347 -12.50 -23.03 2.16
N TYR A 348 -12.82 -24.10 2.90
CA TYR A 348 -11.82 -24.99 3.50
C TYR A 348 -10.83 -25.60 2.49
N CYS A 349 -11.27 -25.85 1.24
CA CYS A 349 -10.43 -26.40 0.18
C CYS A 349 -10.01 -25.35 -0.87
N LEU A 350 -10.74 -24.23 -0.99
CA LEU A 350 -10.43 -23.16 -1.92
C LEU A 350 -9.30 -22.27 -1.44
N LYS A 351 -9.26 -21.94 -0.13
CA LYS A 351 -8.23 -21.08 0.48
C LYS A 351 -6.85 -21.73 0.47
N GLU A 352 -6.79 -23.05 0.44
CA GLU A 352 -5.51 -23.78 0.49
C GLU A 352 -4.63 -23.36 -0.71
N ARG A 353 -3.46 -22.80 -0.42
CA ARG A 353 -2.45 -22.36 -1.40
C ARG A 353 -2.89 -21.24 -2.38
N ALA A 354 -4.05 -20.62 -2.20
CA ALA A 354 -4.40 -19.41 -2.92
C ALA A 354 -3.63 -18.22 -2.33
N LYS A 355 -3.05 -17.39 -3.17
CA LYS A 355 -2.25 -16.22 -2.77
C LYS A 355 -2.92 -14.91 -3.18
N THR A 356 -3.84 -14.99 -4.14
CA THR A 356 -4.59 -13.86 -4.71
C THR A 356 -6.04 -14.27 -4.97
N PHE A 357 -6.92 -13.28 -5.16
CA PHE A 357 -8.31 -13.54 -5.55
C PHE A 357 -8.44 -14.24 -6.90
N PRO A 358 -7.67 -13.92 -7.97
CA PRO A 358 -7.66 -14.70 -9.20
C PRO A 358 -7.37 -16.19 -8.98
N GLU A 359 -6.39 -16.52 -8.13
CA GLU A 359 -6.11 -17.93 -7.82
C GLU A 359 -7.25 -18.61 -7.04
N LEU A 360 -7.92 -17.86 -6.14
CA LEU A 360 -9.11 -18.36 -5.44
C LEU A 360 -10.27 -18.62 -6.41
N ILE A 361 -10.50 -17.70 -7.37
CA ILE A 361 -11.51 -17.84 -8.42
C ILE A 361 -11.20 -19.03 -9.33
N GLU A 362 -9.93 -19.20 -9.72
CA GLU A 362 -9.51 -20.34 -10.55
C GLU A 362 -9.82 -21.67 -9.86
N LYS A 363 -9.53 -21.78 -8.58
CA LYS A 363 -9.88 -22.98 -7.79
C LYS A 363 -11.36 -23.19 -7.62
N ALA A 364 -12.13 -22.10 -7.57
CA ALA A 364 -13.59 -22.14 -7.51
C ALA A 364 -14.25 -22.34 -8.88
N HIS A 365 -13.50 -22.52 -9.96
CA HIS A 365 -14.03 -22.65 -11.32
C HIS A 365 -15.17 -23.66 -11.42
N PHE A 366 -15.07 -24.80 -10.71
CA PHE A 366 -16.12 -25.83 -10.68
C PHE A 366 -17.44 -25.32 -10.07
N ILE A 367 -17.42 -24.32 -9.18
CA ILE A 367 -18.60 -23.67 -8.60
C ILE A 367 -19.20 -22.70 -9.62
N LEU A 368 -18.36 -21.99 -10.36
CA LEU A 368 -18.74 -20.91 -11.26
C LEU A 368 -19.20 -21.41 -12.63
N THR A 369 -18.92 -22.67 -12.97
CA THR A 369 -19.28 -23.28 -14.25
C THR A 369 -20.67 -23.89 -14.18
N SER A 370 -21.54 -23.47 -15.09
CA SER A 370 -22.88 -24.06 -15.27
C SER A 370 -22.86 -25.35 -16.09
N ARG A 371 -23.92 -26.16 -15.94
CA ARG A 371 -24.13 -27.36 -16.74
C ARG A 371 -24.69 -27.03 -18.13
N PRO A 372 -24.36 -27.84 -19.17
CA PRO A 372 -23.35 -28.90 -19.18
C PRO A 372 -21.92 -28.33 -19.10
N VAL A 373 -21.04 -29.03 -18.37
CA VAL A 373 -19.65 -28.58 -18.19
C VAL A 373 -18.87 -28.83 -19.47
N ALA A 374 -18.33 -27.77 -20.09
CA ALA A 374 -17.45 -27.87 -21.25
C ALA A 374 -16.01 -28.19 -20.83
N PRO A 375 -15.46 -29.37 -21.12
CA PRO A 375 -14.09 -29.70 -20.74
C PRO A 375 -13.07 -29.01 -21.66
N ASP A 376 -11.94 -28.58 -21.09
CA ASP A 376 -10.76 -28.19 -21.86
C ASP A 376 -10.14 -29.41 -22.58
N GLU A 377 -9.22 -29.21 -23.51
CA GLU A 377 -8.60 -30.27 -24.32
C GLU A 377 -8.01 -31.41 -23.45
N LYS A 378 -7.34 -31.06 -22.34
CA LYS A 378 -6.73 -32.03 -21.42
C LYS A 378 -7.77 -32.81 -20.62
N ALA A 379 -8.83 -32.12 -20.19
CA ALA A 379 -9.95 -32.75 -19.49
C ALA A 379 -10.77 -33.64 -20.43
N ALA A 380 -11.04 -33.17 -21.66
CA ALA A 380 -11.75 -33.99 -22.68
C ALA A 380 -11.02 -35.31 -22.97
N ALA A 381 -9.69 -35.28 -23.02
CA ALA A 381 -8.89 -36.50 -23.21
C ALA A 381 -9.05 -37.56 -22.08
N GLN A 382 -9.57 -37.15 -20.90
CA GLN A 382 -9.88 -38.08 -19.80
C GLN A 382 -11.27 -38.75 -19.94
N LEU A 383 -12.17 -38.18 -20.75
CA LEU A 383 -13.51 -38.65 -20.96
C LEU A 383 -13.58 -39.64 -22.16
N THR A 384 -12.86 -40.74 -22.04
CA THR A 384 -12.90 -41.85 -23.02
C THR A 384 -14.20 -42.64 -22.89
N ASP A 385 -14.55 -43.47 -23.90
CA ASP A 385 -15.74 -44.33 -23.85
C ASP A 385 -15.74 -45.23 -22.61
N VAL A 386 -14.59 -45.77 -22.22
CA VAL A 386 -14.45 -46.56 -21.00
C VAL A 386 -14.75 -45.73 -19.74
N SER A 387 -14.20 -44.54 -19.65
CA SER A 387 -14.43 -43.69 -18.46
C SER A 387 -15.86 -43.16 -18.41
N ARG A 388 -16.48 -42.83 -19.55
CA ARG A 388 -17.92 -42.49 -19.66
C ARG A 388 -18.82 -43.64 -19.17
N GLY A 389 -18.50 -44.88 -19.55
CA GLY A 389 -19.19 -46.07 -19.03
C GLY A 389 -19.11 -46.21 -17.52
N ILE A 390 -17.92 -45.96 -16.96
CA ILE A 390 -17.72 -45.98 -15.50
C ILE A 390 -18.50 -44.85 -14.79
N LEU A 391 -18.54 -43.64 -15.35
CA LEU A 391 -19.32 -42.53 -14.80
C LEU A 391 -20.82 -42.82 -14.83
N SER A 392 -21.31 -43.47 -15.89
CA SER A 392 -22.71 -43.89 -16.01
C SER A 392 -23.09 -44.97 -14.96
N GLU A 393 -22.19 -45.91 -14.64
CA GLU A 393 -22.37 -46.93 -13.59
C GLU A 393 -22.30 -46.35 -12.17
N LEU A 394 -21.46 -45.32 -11.97
CA LEU A 394 -21.30 -44.63 -10.68
C LEU A 394 -22.55 -43.83 -10.30
N THR A 395 -23.19 -43.18 -11.23
CA THR A 395 -24.34 -42.27 -11.03
C THR A 395 -25.46 -42.86 -10.17
N PRO A 396 -26.03 -44.06 -10.46
CA PRO A 396 -27.13 -44.64 -9.65
C PRO A 396 -26.69 -45.02 -8.22
N GLN A 397 -25.41 -45.32 -8.01
CA GLN A 397 -24.90 -45.63 -6.66
C GLN A 397 -24.81 -44.39 -5.79
N LEU A 398 -24.46 -43.25 -6.41
CA LEU A 398 -24.39 -41.95 -5.72
C LEU A 398 -25.80 -41.39 -5.39
N GLN A 399 -26.84 -41.75 -6.15
CA GLN A 399 -28.23 -41.30 -5.90
C GLN A 399 -28.76 -41.71 -4.53
N ASN A 400 -28.34 -42.86 -4.03
CA ASN A 400 -28.83 -43.45 -2.76
C ASN A 400 -27.79 -43.35 -1.63
N ALA A 401 -26.68 -42.67 -1.87
CA ALA A 401 -25.57 -42.58 -0.92
C ALA A 401 -25.78 -41.51 0.14
N SER A 402 -25.31 -41.77 1.35
CA SER A 402 -25.04 -40.69 2.32
C SER A 402 -23.96 -39.80 1.80
N TRP A 403 -24.21 -38.46 1.81
CA TRP A 403 -23.32 -37.50 1.17
C TRP A 403 -22.19 -37.06 2.10
N THR A 404 -21.31 -38.04 2.43
CA THR A 404 -20.10 -37.85 3.26
C THR A 404 -18.87 -38.27 2.49
N LYS A 405 -17.70 -37.72 2.85
CA LYS A 405 -16.43 -38.00 2.17
C LYS A 405 -16.10 -39.49 2.19
N GLU A 406 -16.28 -40.14 3.33
CA GLU A 406 -15.99 -41.54 3.53
C GLU A 406 -16.86 -42.43 2.66
N THR A 407 -18.15 -42.09 2.55
CA THR A 407 -19.08 -42.83 1.69
C THR A 407 -18.76 -42.68 0.21
N LEU A 408 -18.47 -41.45 -0.22
CA LEU A 408 -18.08 -41.15 -1.60
C LEU A 408 -16.77 -41.87 -1.98
N GLU A 409 -15.75 -41.82 -1.09
CA GLU A 409 -14.48 -42.53 -1.27
C GLU A 409 -14.70 -44.05 -1.39
N SER A 410 -15.54 -44.63 -0.55
CA SER A 410 -15.85 -46.08 -0.55
C SER A 410 -16.56 -46.51 -1.85
N ILE A 411 -17.57 -45.76 -2.30
CA ILE A 411 -18.29 -46.07 -3.53
C ILE A 411 -17.34 -46.00 -4.74
N ILE A 412 -16.55 -44.94 -4.86
CA ILE A 412 -15.62 -44.76 -5.98
C ILE A 412 -14.51 -45.82 -5.95
N ALA A 413 -14.01 -46.19 -4.76
CA ALA A 413 -13.04 -47.28 -4.61
C ALA A 413 -13.63 -48.64 -5.06
N THR A 414 -14.87 -48.97 -4.68
CA THR A 414 -15.57 -50.20 -5.11
C THR A 414 -15.70 -50.26 -6.62
N ILE A 415 -16.11 -49.17 -7.26
CA ILE A 415 -16.21 -49.10 -8.72
C ILE A 415 -14.83 -49.26 -9.37
N ALA A 416 -13.79 -48.63 -8.80
CA ALA A 416 -12.44 -48.75 -9.33
C ALA A 416 -11.94 -50.21 -9.29
N GLU A 417 -12.20 -50.94 -8.21
CA GLU A 417 -11.87 -52.36 -8.05
C GLU A 417 -12.63 -53.21 -9.07
N ALA A 418 -13.92 -52.96 -9.27
CA ALA A 418 -14.75 -53.68 -10.24
C ALA A 418 -14.23 -53.55 -11.69
N HIS A 419 -13.59 -52.45 -12.01
CA HIS A 419 -12.97 -52.18 -13.33
C HIS A 419 -11.44 -52.42 -13.35
N ASP A 420 -10.89 -53.17 -12.41
CA ASP A 420 -9.47 -53.50 -12.30
C ASP A 420 -8.57 -52.24 -12.45
N THR A 421 -8.99 -51.14 -11.83
CA THR A 421 -8.28 -49.86 -11.87
C THR A 421 -8.04 -49.29 -10.48
N LYS A 422 -7.19 -48.29 -10.39
CA LYS A 422 -6.93 -47.60 -9.10
C LYS A 422 -7.80 -46.35 -8.99
N LEU A 423 -8.27 -46.03 -7.79
CA LEU A 423 -9.02 -44.80 -7.46
C LEU A 423 -8.38 -43.56 -8.06
N GLY A 424 -7.05 -43.44 -8.02
CA GLY A 424 -6.31 -42.31 -8.60
C GLY A 424 -6.48 -42.18 -10.13
N LYS A 425 -6.77 -43.27 -10.85
CA LYS A 425 -7.02 -43.20 -12.30
C LYS A 425 -8.46 -42.71 -12.62
N LEU A 426 -9.40 -42.92 -11.71
CA LEU A 426 -10.75 -42.36 -11.85
C LEU A 426 -10.84 -40.90 -11.48
N ALA A 427 -9.88 -40.35 -10.73
CA ALA A 427 -9.84 -38.97 -10.37
C ALA A 427 -9.74 -38.03 -11.60
N GLY A 428 -9.09 -38.44 -12.69
CA GLY A 428 -9.01 -37.66 -13.94
C GLY A 428 -10.38 -37.49 -14.60
N PRO A 429 -11.08 -38.56 -14.96
CA PRO A 429 -12.46 -38.51 -15.54
C PRO A 429 -13.45 -37.79 -14.62
N LEU A 430 -13.41 -38.04 -13.29
CA LEU A 430 -14.29 -37.36 -12.34
C LEU A 430 -14.00 -35.84 -12.31
N ARG A 431 -12.75 -35.45 -12.30
CA ARG A 431 -12.36 -34.05 -12.35
C ARG A 431 -12.80 -33.35 -13.63
N ALA A 432 -12.63 -34.03 -14.76
CA ALA A 432 -13.10 -33.55 -16.07
C ALA A 432 -14.60 -33.34 -16.09
N ALA A 433 -15.38 -34.30 -15.58
CA ALA A 433 -16.84 -34.20 -15.50
C ALA A 433 -17.31 -33.10 -14.56
N LEU A 434 -16.67 -32.97 -13.38
CA LEU A 434 -17.09 -32.02 -12.33
C LEU A 434 -16.68 -30.58 -12.60
N SER A 435 -15.54 -30.37 -13.24
CA SER A 435 -14.95 -29.03 -13.38
C SER A 435 -14.59 -28.62 -14.81
N GLY A 436 -14.56 -29.53 -15.76
CA GLY A 436 -14.04 -29.28 -17.10
C GLY A 436 -12.54 -29.02 -17.17
N ARG A 437 -11.80 -29.27 -16.08
CA ARG A 437 -10.37 -28.96 -15.95
C ARG A 437 -9.56 -30.21 -15.61
N SER A 438 -8.28 -30.20 -15.94
CA SER A 438 -7.33 -31.25 -15.54
C SER A 438 -6.71 -31.03 -14.15
N VAL A 439 -6.80 -29.81 -13.63
CA VAL A 439 -6.32 -29.42 -12.29
C VAL A 439 -7.48 -28.74 -11.55
N SER A 440 -7.71 -29.15 -10.30
CA SER A 440 -8.79 -28.64 -9.44
C SER A 440 -8.52 -29.05 -7.98
N PRO A 441 -9.34 -28.64 -7.01
CA PRO A 441 -9.40 -29.29 -5.69
C PRO A 441 -9.63 -30.79 -5.77
N SER A 442 -9.60 -31.48 -4.63
CA SER A 442 -9.93 -32.89 -4.57
C SER A 442 -11.33 -33.16 -5.18
N VAL A 443 -11.48 -34.26 -5.95
CA VAL A 443 -12.77 -34.65 -6.51
C VAL A 443 -13.84 -34.84 -5.46
N PHE A 444 -13.47 -35.36 -4.29
CA PHE A 444 -14.38 -35.52 -3.16
C PHE A 444 -14.82 -34.19 -2.57
N ASP A 445 -13.89 -33.25 -2.43
CA ASP A 445 -14.21 -31.91 -1.93
C ASP A 445 -15.13 -31.18 -2.93
N MET A 446 -14.87 -31.31 -4.23
CA MET A 446 -15.78 -30.75 -5.27
C MET A 446 -17.18 -31.36 -5.19
N MET A 447 -17.29 -32.70 -5.01
CA MET A 447 -18.59 -33.37 -4.86
C MET A 447 -19.34 -32.87 -3.62
N LEU A 448 -18.67 -32.73 -2.50
CA LEU A 448 -19.25 -32.21 -1.25
C LEU A 448 -19.76 -30.79 -1.41
N VAL A 449 -18.97 -29.92 -2.06
CA VAL A 449 -19.30 -28.50 -2.28
C VAL A 449 -20.45 -28.34 -3.26
N LEU A 450 -20.44 -29.06 -4.38
CA LEU A 450 -21.50 -29.03 -5.39
C LEU A 450 -22.82 -29.64 -4.85
N GLY A 451 -22.70 -30.58 -3.94
CA GLY A 451 -23.84 -31.35 -3.44
C GLY A 451 -24.28 -32.46 -4.40
N GLN A 452 -25.17 -33.30 -3.89
CA GLN A 452 -25.57 -34.55 -4.57
C GLN A 452 -26.21 -34.30 -5.93
N SER A 453 -27.22 -33.43 -6.01
CA SER A 453 -27.97 -33.16 -7.24
C SER A 453 -27.11 -32.65 -8.38
N GLU A 454 -26.27 -31.63 -8.10
CA GLU A 454 -25.39 -31.04 -9.10
C GLU A 454 -24.29 -31.99 -9.54
N THR A 455 -23.68 -32.72 -8.59
CA THR A 455 -22.68 -33.76 -8.91
C THR A 455 -23.24 -34.83 -9.84
N ILE A 456 -24.39 -35.42 -9.50
CA ILE A 456 -25.04 -36.43 -10.30
C ILE A 456 -25.35 -35.90 -11.70
N GLY A 457 -25.90 -34.70 -11.79
CA GLY A 457 -26.18 -34.09 -13.05
C GLY A 457 -24.95 -33.93 -13.95
N ARG A 458 -23.83 -33.45 -13.42
CA ARG A 458 -22.57 -33.32 -14.18
C ARG A 458 -22.01 -34.65 -14.64
N LEU A 459 -22.08 -35.67 -13.78
CA LEU A 459 -21.65 -37.02 -14.16
C LEU A 459 -22.52 -37.60 -15.27
N THR A 460 -23.84 -37.38 -15.22
CA THR A 460 -24.78 -37.79 -16.27
C THR A 460 -24.44 -37.07 -17.59
N ASP A 461 -24.33 -35.76 -17.59
CA ASP A 461 -23.99 -34.99 -18.79
C ASP A 461 -22.66 -35.46 -19.41
N ALA A 462 -21.67 -35.80 -18.58
CA ALA A 462 -20.35 -36.22 -19.03
C ALA A 462 -20.31 -37.69 -19.49
N SER A 463 -21.30 -38.51 -19.13
CA SER A 463 -21.43 -39.89 -19.57
C SER A 463 -22.14 -40.06 -20.95
N GLU A 464 -22.86 -39.05 -21.37
CA GLU A 464 -23.44 -38.95 -22.73
C GLU A 464 -22.35 -38.55 -23.76
#